data_52cfdaf0fda21d5944ecda3f11bbfb60
#
_entry.id   52cfdaf0fda21d5944ecda3f11bbfb60
#
_cell.length_a   1.000
_cell.length_b   1.000
_cell.length_c   1.000
_cell.angle_alpha   90.00
_cell.angle_beta   90.00
_cell.angle_gamma   90.00
#
_symmetry.space_group_name_H-M   'P 1'
#
loop_
_entity.id
_entity.type
_entity.pdbx_description
1 polymer ?
#
loop_
_entity_poly.entity_id
_entity_poly.type
_entity_poly.pdbx_seq_one_letter_code
_entity_poly.pdbx_strand_id
1 'polypeptide(L)'
;MNMMGLSEILSLNSQPAAGQIRMRPLFSILSALYILGIFILPRVIPGSILSSVWNQYSLLHIPMYGVLMILLTLAFEPHIFFQRKVSSVVSFFFLPGGIANIVGILDEFHQAFIPNRDASVGDVMLDITGIVLAGILISFNQQRRKK
;
A
#
# COMPACT_ATOMS: atom_id res chain seq x y z
N MET A 1 7.08 -4.98 52.18
CA MET A 1 7.62 -4.11 51.13
C MET A 1 8.38 -5.03 50.17
N ASN A 2 7.69 -5.49 49.11
CA ASN A 2 8.29 -6.44 48.13
C ASN A 2 9.25 -5.68 47.24
N MET A 3 10.54 -5.99 47.36
CA MET A 3 11.53 -5.52 46.38
C MET A 3 11.36 -6.35 45.10
N MET A 4 10.75 -5.78 44.07
CA MET A 4 10.80 -6.34 42.73
C MET A 4 12.27 -6.50 42.34
N GLY A 5 12.65 -7.71 41.92
CA GLY A 5 14.03 -8.04 41.55
C GLY A 5 14.47 -7.24 40.32
N LEU A 6 15.75 -6.86 40.26
CA LEU A 6 16.37 -6.15 39.15
C LEU A 6 16.10 -6.83 37.78
N SER A 7 15.95 -8.17 37.76
CA SER A 7 15.61 -8.97 36.59
C SER A 7 14.19 -8.66 36.07
N GLU A 8 13.25 -8.37 36.97
CA GLU A 8 11.88 -8.04 36.58
C GLU A 8 11.78 -6.62 36.00
N ILE A 9 12.54 -5.68 36.54
CA ILE A 9 12.65 -4.31 36.02
C ILE A 9 13.32 -4.31 34.63
N LEU A 10 14.36 -5.13 34.43
CA LEU A 10 15.03 -5.26 33.14
C LEU A 10 14.15 -5.95 32.08
N SER A 11 13.30 -6.91 32.49
CA SER A 11 12.35 -7.57 31.57
C SER A 11 11.21 -6.63 31.13
N LEU A 12 10.77 -5.70 31.98
CA LEU A 12 9.78 -4.69 31.63
C LEU A 12 10.33 -3.64 30.64
N ASN A 13 11.63 -3.37 30.71
CA ASN A 13 12.29 -2.39 29.83
C ASN A 13 12.67 -2.99 28.44
N SER A 14 12.63 -4.32 28.29
CA SER A 14 12.89 -5.01 27.03
C SER A 14 11.64 -5.24 26.15
N GLN A 15 10.45 -4.86 26.63
CA GLN A 15 9.24 -4.92 25.82
C GLN A 15 9.32 -3.86 24.71
N PRO A 16 9.22 -4.25 23.43
CA PRO A 16 9.16 -3.26 22.35
C PRO A 16 7.98 -2.34 22.59
N ALA A 17 8.23 -1.03 22.54
CA ALA A 17 7.21 0.00 22.73
C ALA A 17 5.98 -0.32 21.88
N ALA A 18 4.83 -0.49 22.53
CA ALA A 18 3.57 -0.78 21.87
C ALA A 18 3.28 0.35 20.86
N GLY A 19 3.39 0.04 19.55
CA GLY A 19 3.15 0.99 18.47
C GLY A 19 4.32 1.21 17.50
N GLN A 20 5.46 0.57 17.69
CA GLN A 20 6.58 0.72 16.76
C GLN A 20 6.26 0.01 15.43
N ILE A 21 6.21 0.80 14.36
CA ILE A 21 6.03 0.29 12.98
C ILE A 21 7.33 -0.40 12.57
N ARG A 22 7.26 -1.73 12.39
CA ARG A 22 8.40 -2.50 11.90
C ARG A 22 8.23 -2.80 10.42
N MET A 23 9.17 -2.33 9.61
CA MET A 23 9.20 -2.56 8.16
C MET A 23 9.88 -3.89 7.84
N ARG A 24 9.31 -4.62 6.89
CA ARG A 24 9.95 -5.82 6.31
C ARG A 24 10.83 -5.39 5.14
N PRO A 25 12.17 -5.45 5.25
CA PRO A 25 13.06 -4.82 4.28
C PRO A 25 12.85 -5.33 2.85
N LEU A 26 12.60 -6.63 2.67
CA LEU A 26 12.33 -7.20 1.33
C LEU A 26 11.10 -6.55 0.66
N PHE A 27 9.97 -6.50 1.38
CA PHE A 27 8.75 -5.96 0.81
C PHE A 27 8.81 -4.44 0.65
N SER A 28 9.57 -3.75 1.50
CA SER A 28 9.84 -2.31 1.34
C SER A 28 10.63 -2.03 0.07
N ILE A 29 11.67 -2.83 -0.22
CA ILE A 29 12.44 -2.72 -1.45
C ILE A 29 11.58 -3.03 -2.66
N LEU A 30 10.77 -4.11 -2.61
CA LEU A 30 9.86 -4.47 -3.70
C LEU A 30 8.82 -3.37 -3.96
N SER A 31 8.26 -2.78 -2.90
CA SER A 31 7.33 -1.65 -3.04
C SER A 31 8.00 -0.44 -3.70
N ALA A 32 9.22 -0.10 -3.29
CA ALA A 32 9.98 1.01 -3.86
C ALA A 32 10.30 0.77 -5.35
N LEU A 33 10.76 -0.43 -5.70
CA LEU A 33 11.02 -0.82 -7.09
C LEU A 33 9.74 -0.82 -7.94
N TYR A 34 8.62 -1.25 -7.36
CA TYR A 34 7.33 -1.25 -8.02
C TYR A 34 6.82 0.18 -8.29
N ILE A 35 6.94 1.07 -7.31
CA ILE A 35 6.63 2.50 -7.47
C ILE A 35 7.50 3.12 -8.56
N LEU A 36 8.80 2.85 -8.55
CA LEU A 36 9.71 3.30 -9.61
C LEU A 36 9.25 2.81 -10.99
N GLY A 37 8.83 1.55 -11.09
CA GLY A 37 8.25 0.97 -12.31
C GLY A 37 7.02 1.71 -12.80
N ILE A 38 6.10 2.08 -11.90
CA ILE A 38 4.90 2.88 -12.24
C ILE A 38 5.30 4.19 -12.92
N PHE A 39 6.29 4.92 -12.40
CA PHE A 39 6.73 6.20 -12.97
C PHE A 39 7.57 6.06 -14.26
N ILE A 40 8.26 4.94 -14.47
CA ILE A 40 9.08 4.72 -15.68
C ILE A 40 8.23 4.17 -16.83
N LEU A 41 7.29 3.27 -16.56
CA LEU A 41 6.52 2.53 -17.57
C LEU A 41 5.79 3.44 -18.56
N PRO A 42 5.12 4.53 -18.14
CA PRO A 42 4.45 5.46 -19.05
C PRO A 42 5.38 6.14 -20.07
N ARG A 43 6.65 6.28 -19.77
CA ARG A 43 7.65 6.87 -20.66
C ARG A 43 8.18 5.89 -21.73
N VAL A 44 8.16 4.61 -21.41
CA VAL A 44 8.72 3.54 -22.26
C VAL A 44 7.67 3.03 -23.26
N ILE A 45 6.41 3.04 -22.89
CA ILE A 45 5.32 2.55 -23.76
C ILE A 45 4.88 3.69 -24.67
N PRO A 46 4.98 3.54 -26.02
CA PRO A 46 4.56 4.58 -26.95
C PRO A 46 3.08 4.97 -26.77
N GLY A 47 2.80 6.27 -26.73
CA GLY A 47 1.44 6.80 -26.56
C GLY A 47 0.47 6.35 -27.67
N SER A 48 0.97 6.03 -28.87
CA SER A 48 0.17 5.51 -29.97
C SER A 48 -0.50 4.16 -29.69
N ILE A 49 0.05 3.36 -28.78
CA ILE A 49 -0.56 2.09 -28.35
C ILE A 49 -1.71 2.35 -27.38
N LEU A 50 -1.71 3.51 -26.70
CA LEU A 50 -2.61 3.84 -25.58
C LEU A 50 -3.72 4.82 -25.97
N SER A 51 -3.71 5.36 -27.20
CA SER A 51 -4.62 6.43 -27.67
C SER A 51 -5.96 5.95 -28.24
N SER A 52 -6.38 4.73 -28.00
CA SER A 52 -7.70 4.25 -28.43
C SER A 52 -8.80 4.84 -27.53
N VAL A 53 -9.89 5.29 -28.15
CA VAL A 53 -11.03 6.02 -27.56
C VAL A 53 -11.70 5.29 -26.37
N TRP A 54 -11.50 4.01 -26.22
CA TRP A 54 -11.74 3.21 -25.02
C TRP A 54 -10.38 2.74 -24.51
N ASN A 55 -9.80 3.52 -23.65
CA ASN A 55 -8.48 3.21 -23.12
C ASN A 55 -8.55 1.98 -22.20
N GLN A 56 -8.50 0.78 -22.80
CA GLN A 56 -8.43 -0.49 -22.05
C GLN A 56 -7.27 -0.49 -21.07
N TYR A 57 -6.27 0.35 -21.31
CA TYR A 57 -5.10 0.49 -20.45
C TYR A 57 -5.42 1.23 -19.15
N SER A 58 -6.44 2.10 -19.11
CA SER A 58 -6.93 2.69 -17.85
C SER A 58 -7.39 1.61 -16.87
N LEU A 59 -7.98 0.52 -17.33
CA LEU A 59 -8.39 -0.59 -16.45
C LEU A 59 -7.19 -1.29 -15.78
N LEU A 60 -5.97 -1.14 -16.32
CA LEU A 60 -4.75 -1.67 -15.70
C LEU A 60 -4.40 -0.96 -14.38
N HIS A 61 -4.91 0.25 -14.17
CA HIS A 61 -4.76 0.97 -12.89
C HIS A 61 -5.31 0.14 -11.72
N ILE A 62 -6.44 -0.55 -11.90
CA ILE A 62 -7.05 -1.39 -10.85
C ILE A 62 -6.08 -2.48 -10.36
N PRO A 63 -5.59 -3.43 -11.20
CA PRO A 63 -4.65 -4.44 -10.72
C PRO A 63 -3.30 -3.84 -10.31
N MET A 64 -2.84 -2.79 -10.98
CA MET A 64 -1.57 -2.15 -10.67
C MET A 64 -1.55 -1.57 -9.25
N TYR A 65 -2.55 -0.79 -8.87
CA TYR A 65 -2.65 -0.22 -7.53
C TYR A 65 -3.13 -1.23 -6.49
N GLY A 66 -3.86 -2.27 -6.92
CA GLY A 66 -4.16 -3.42 -6.07
C GLY A 66 -2.89 -4.17 -5.63
N VAL A 67 -1.96 -4.42 -6.55
CA VAL A 67 -0.65 -5.04 -6.24
C VAL A 67 0.19 -4.11 -5.35
N LEU A 68 0.22 -2.80 -5.63
CA LEU A 68 0.92 -1.83 -4.79
C LEU A 68 0.39 -1.86 -3.35
N MET A 69 -0.93 -1.88 -3.16
CA MET A 69 -1.58 -1.99 -1.86
C MET A 69 -1.16 -3.27 -1.11
N ILE A 70 -1.08 -4.41 -1.81
CA ILE A 70 -0.61 -5.68 -1.23
C ILE A 70 0.84 -5.58 -0.80
N LEU A 71 1.72 -5.07 -1.66
CA LEU A 71 3.16 -4.92 -1.36
C LEU A 71 3.40 -4.01 -0.16
N LEU A 72 2.74 -2.86 -0.12
CA LEU A 72 2.82 -1.92 1.00
C LEU A 72 2.30 -2.55 2.29
N THR A 73 1.19 -3.31 2.21
CA THR A 73 0.66 -4.02 3.38
C THR A 73 1.65 -5.06 3.91
N LEU A 74 2.33 -5.77 3.02
CA LEU A 74 3.36 -6.76 3.41
C LEU A 74 4.64 -6.09 3.91
N ALA A 75 4.94 -4.87 3.46
CA ALA A 75 6.07 -4.07 3.92
C ALA A 75 5.89 -3.59 5.36
N PHE A 76 4.67 -3.18 5.72
CA PHE A 76 4.33 -2.82 7.10
C PHE A 76 3.97 -4.09 7.87
N GLU A 77 4.67 -4.39 8.97
CA GLU A 77 4.41 -5.63 9.73
C GLU A 77 2.95 -5.75 10.17
N PRO A 78 2.31 -6.89 9.88
CA PRO A 78 0.87 -7.06 10.18
C PRO A 78 0.54 -7.06 11.67
N HIS A 79 1.51 -7.22 12.58
CA HIS A 79 1.28 -7.26 14.02
C HIS A 79 0.59 -6.02 14.58
N ILE A 80 0.86 -4.84 14.00
CA ILE A 80 0.22 -3.58 14.42
C ILE A 80 -1.27 -3.59 14.05
N PHE A 81 -1.64 -4.31 13.00
CA PHE A 81 -2.99 -4.37 12.49
C PHE A 81 -3.85 -5.46 13.13
N PHE A 82 -3.23 -6.47 13.79
CA PHE A 82 -3.94 -7.66 14.29
C PHE A 82 -4.39 -7.59 15.75
N GLN A 83 -3.82 -6.69 16.56
CA GLN A 83 -4.09 -6.66 18.01
C GLN A 83 -5.28 -5.80 18.44
N ARG A 84 -5.86 -4.98 17.58
CA ARG A 84 -6.98 -4.13 17.97
C ARG A 84 -8.23 -4.37 17.12
N LYS A 85 -9.34 -4.59 17.78
CA LYS A 85 -10.70 -4.68 17.22
C LYS A 85 -11.02 -3.55 16.27
N VAL A 86 -11.76 -3.23 15.53
CA VAL A 86 -12.23 -2.10 14.69
C VAL A 86 -11.16 -1.06 14.29
N SER A 87 -10.27 -0.64 15.17
CA SER A 87 -9.16 0.29 14.89
C SER A 87 -8.14 -0.26 13.87
N SER A 88 -8.08 -1.58 13.69
CA SER A 88 -7.12 -2.22 12.79
C SER A 88 -7.47 -2.04 11.31
N VAL A 89 -8.75 -2.05 10.95
CA VAL A 89 -9.18 -1.85 9.55
C VAL A 89 -8.84 -0.43 9.11
N VAL A 90 -9.12 0.55 9.97
CA VAL A 90 -8.83 1.96 9.70
C VAL A 90 -7.32 2.18 9.56
N SER A 91 -6.49 1.65 10.47
CA SER A 91 -5.02 1.78 10.38
C SER A 91 -4.46 1.07 9.13
N PHE A 92 -5.06 -0.05 8.74
CA PHE A 92 -4.70 -0.82 7.56
C PHE A 92 -4.91 -0.02 6.26
N PHE A 93 -6.03 0.68 6.14
CA PHE A 93 -6.29 1.53 4.98
C PHE A 93 -5.55 2.86 5.05
N PHE A 94 -5.30 3.42 6.25
CA PHE A 94 -4.69 4.75 6.38
C PHE A 94 -3.24 4.78 5.91
N LEU A 95 -2.39 3.85 6.32
CA LEU A 95 -0.97 3.95 6.01
C LEU A 95 -0.63 3.34 4.64
N PRO A 96 -0.85 2.03 4.35
CA PRO A 96 -0.56 1.48 3.02
C PRO A 96 -1.45 2.08 1.94
N GLY A 97 -2.76 2.23 2.20
CA GLY A 97 -3.72 2.79 1.26
C GLY A 97 -3.49 4.28 1.03
N GLY A 98 -3.15 5.05 2.06
CA GLY A 98 -2.80 6.46 1.95
C GLY A 98 -1.56 6.66 1.09
N ILE A 99 -0.51 5.87 1.29
CA ILE A 99 0.70 5.90 0.46
C ILE A 99 0.36 5.54 -0.99
N ALA A 100 -0.40 4.47 -1.22
CA ALA A 100 -0.81 4.06 -2.56
C ALA A 100 -1.62 5.16 -3.27
N ASN A 101 -2.56 5.82 -2.57
CA ASN A 101 -3.32 6.95 -3.12
C ASN A 101 -2.44 8.14 -3.48
N ILE A 102 -1.47 8.49 -2.62
CA ILE A 102 -0.53 9.58 -2.91
C ILE A 102 0.28 9.24 -4.17
N VAL A 103 0.75 7.99 -4.30
CA VAL A 103 1.47 7.53 -5.49
C VAL A 103 0.58 7.65 -6.73
N GLY A 104 -0.70 7.27 -6.67
CA GLY A 104 -1.63 7.40 -7.80
C GLY A 104 -1.83 8.85 -8.24
N ILE A 105 -2.07 9.75 -7.30
CA ILE A 105 -2.20 11.19 -7.61
C ILE A 105 -0.91 11.73 -8.23
N LEU A 106 0.26 11.34 -7.72
CA LEU A 106 1.56 11.76 -8.25
C LEU A 106 1.84 11.16 -9.63
N ASP A 107 1.38 9.92 -9.90
CA ASP A 107 1.50 9.29 -11.21
C ASP A 107 0.69 10.06 -12.27
N GLU A 108 -0.57 10.37 -11.98
CA GLU A 108 -1.40 11.19 -12.87
C GLU A 108 -0.80 12.58 -13.12
N PHE A 109 -0.32 13.23 -12.04
CA PHE A 109 0.38 14.49 -12.17
C PHE A 109 1.64 14.37 -13.04
N HIS A 110 2.40 13.30 -12.90
CA HIS A 110 3.56 13.01 -13.72
C HIS A 110 3.18 12.75 -15.19
N GLN A 111 2.09 12.01 -15.44
CA GLN A 111 1.60 11.73 -16.79
C GLN A 111 1.20 12.99 -17.55
N ALA A 112 0.70 14.03 -16.86
CA ALA A 112 0.40 15.33 -17.46
C ALA A 112 1.62 16.01 -18.15
N PHE A 113 2.84 15.62 -17.79
CA PHE A 113 4.07 16.13 -18.41
C PHE A 113 4.65 15.21 -19.49
N ILE A 114 4.00 14.08 -19.78
CA ILE A 114 4.47 13.15 -20.81
C ILE A 114 3.73 13.44 -22.13
N PRO A 115 4.45 13.67 -23.24
CA PRO A 115 3.81 13.88 -24.54
C PRO A 115 2.85 12.76 -24.92
N ASN A 116 1.68 13.12 -25.41
CA ASN A 116 0.61 12.19 -25.82
C ASN A 116 0.02 11.35 -24.65
N ARG A 117 0.04 11.87 -23.45
CA ARG A 117 -0.63 11.37 -22.26
C ARG A 117 -1.50 12.46 -21.64
N ASP A 118 -2.71 12.10 -21.26
CA ASP A 118 -3.62 12.98 -20.56
C ASP A 118 -3.78 12.51 -19.11
N ALA A 119 -3.58 13.41 -18.15
CA ALA A 119 -3.91 13.13 -16.76
C ALA A 119 -5.43 12.99 -16.61
N SER A 120 -5.86 11.94 -15.94
CA SER A 120 -7.27 11.60 -15.82
C SER A 120 -7.68 11.41 -14.36
N VAL A 121 -8.65 12.22 -13.92
CA VAL A 121 -9.31 11.98 -12.62
C VAL A 121 -9.97 10.60 -12.59
N GLY A 122 -10.39 10.09 -13.75
CA GLY A 122 -10.94 8.74 -13.89
C GLY A 122 -9.92 7.66 -13.51
N ASP A 123 -8.65 7.84 -13.88
CA ASP A 123 -7.59 6.88 -13.57
C ASP A 123 -7.28 6.89 -12.06
N VAL A 124 -7.29 8.05 -11.41
CA VAL A 124 -7.23 8.12 -9.93
C VAL A 124 -8.38 7.35 -9.27
N MET A 125 -9.59 7.41 -9.82
CA MET A 125 -10.72 6.63 -9.29
C MET A 125 -10.53 5.11 -9.48
N LEU A 126 -9.90 4.70 -10.57
CA LEU A 126 -9.55 3.30 -10.82
C LEU A 126 -8.43 2.83 -9.85
N ASP A 127 -7.46 3.69 -9.54
CA ASP A 127 -6.43 3.43 -8.52
C ASP A 127 -7.08 3.17 -7.16
N ILE A 128 -7.96 4.07 -6.72
CA ILE A 128 -8.71 3.93 -5.47
C ILE A 128 -9.50 2.62 -5.47
N THR A 129 -10.14 2.28 -6.59
CA THR A 129 -10.89 1.03 -6.73
C THR A 129 -9.99 -0.18 -6.52
N GLY A 130 -8.80 -0.20 -7.14
CA GLY A 130 -7.80 -1.25 -6.97
C GLY A 130 -7.33 -1.39 -5.53
N ILE A 131 -7.04 -0.27 -4.86
CA ILE A 131 -6.62 -0.20 -3.46
C ILE A 131 -7.71 -0.77 -2.54
N VAL A 132 -8.96 -0.37 -2.73
CA VAL A 132 -10.11 -0.84 -1.93
C VAL A 132 -10.35 -2.33 -2.13
N LEU A 133 -10.37 -2.81 -3.37
CA LEU A 133 -10.57 -4.24 -3.67
C LEU A 133 -9.46 -5.10 -3.04
N ALA A 134 -8.20 -4.70 -3.16
CA ALA A 134 -7.09 -5.40 -2.51
C ALA A 134 -7.24 -5.40 -0.99
N GLY A 135 -7.60 -4.28 -0.39
CA GLY A 135 -7.84 -4.17 1.05
C GLY A 135 -8.97 -5.09 1.53
N ILE A 136 -10.07 -5.18 0.79
CA ILE A 136 -11.17 -6.10 1.07
C ILE A 136 -10.68 -7.56 1.00
N LEU A 137 -9.98 -7.94 -0.06
CA LEU A 137 -9.47 -9.31 -0.22
C LEU A 137 -8.53 -9.72 0.92
N ILE A 138 -7.64 -8.82 1.34
CA ILE A 138 -6.74 -9.08 2.46
C ILE A 138 -7.54 -9.25 3.75
N SER A 139 -8.52 -8.38 4.00
CA SER A 139 -9.39 -8.44 5.19
C SER A 139 -10.16 -9.77 5.27
N PHE A 140 -10.72 -10.24 4.16
CA PHE A 140 -11.41 -11.53 4.10
C PHE A 140 -10.47 -12.72 4.37
N ASN A 141 -9.28 -12.71 3.79
CA ASN A 141 -8.31 -13.79 3.99
C ASN A 141 -7.85 -13.88 5.45
N GLN A 142 -7.73 -12.75 6.11
CA GLN A 142 -7.39 -12.69 7.53
C GLN A 142 -8.49 -13.27 8.44
N GLN A 143 -9.75 -12.97 8.14
CA GLN A 143 -10.88 -13.51 8.90
C GLN A 143 -10.98 -15.04 8.78
N ARG A 144 -10.66 -15.61 7.61
CA ARG A 144 -10.67 -17.07 7.39
C ARG A 144 -9.58 -17.80 8.20
N ARG A 145 -8.44 -17.15 8.45
CA ARG A 145 -7.33 -17.75 9.22
C ARG A 145 -7.56 -17.75 10.74
N LYS A 146 -8.59 -17.06 11.22
CA LYS A 146 -8.95 -16.98 12.65
C LYS A 146 -10.04 -17.99 13.06
N LYS A 147 -10.60 -18.70 12.11
CA LYS A 147 -11.54 -19.81 12.32
C LYS A 147 -10.82 -21.15 12.24
#